data_1fc76d63d50888ea559b73a8e15ae04a
#
_entry.id   1fc76d63d50888ea559b73a8e15ae04a
#
_cell.length_a   1.000
_cell.length_b   1.000
_cell.length_c   1.000
_cell.angle_alpha   90.00
_cell.angle_beta   90.00
_cell.angle_gamma   90.00
#
_symmetry.space_group_name_H-M   'P 1'
#
loop_
_entity.id
_entity.type
_entity.pdbx_description
1 polymer ?
#
loop_
_entity_poly.entity_id
_entity_poly.type
_entity_poly.pdbx_seq_one_letter_code
_entity_poly.pdbx_strand_id
1 'polypeptide(L)'
;KTLEFVLVISQKKMTNKTLMMIKPDAVENGHIGNILEKVTTAGFKIKALKMTQLTQRDAELFYAVHKERPFFGELVAFMTRGPILAAYLEKENAVSDFRTLIGATNPAEAAEGTLRKLYATSMGENALHGSDSDENAAIEAAFHFAERECF
;
A
#
# COMPACT_ATOMS: atom_id res chain seq x y z
N LYS A 1 -21.66 1.32 -42.21
CA LYS A 1 -20.35 1.94 -41.85
C LYS A 1 -20.40 2.81 -40.59
N THR A 2 -21.37 2.62 -39.71
CA THR A 2 -21.51 3.45 -38.49
C THR A 2 -21.60 2.65 -37.19
N LEU A 3 -21.29 1.36 -37.21
CA LEU A 3 -21.43 0.48 -36.05
C LEU A 3 -20.10 -0.06 -35.50
N GLU A 4 -18.97 0.26 -36.09
CA GLU A 4 -17.65 -0.16 -35.61
C GLU A 4 -16.99 0.85 -34.67
N PHE A 5 -17.61 2.00 -34.41
CA PHE A 5 -17.05 3.07 -33.58
C PHE A 5 -17.52 3.03 -32.09
N VAL A 6 -18.35 2.06 -31.73
CA VAL A 6 -18.96 2.02 -30.39
C VAL A 6 -18.36 0.95 -29.47
N LEU A 7 -17.36 0.22 -29.92
CA LEU A 7 -16.72 -0.85 -29.13
C LEU A 7 -15.23 -0.62 -28.85
N VAL A 8 -14.79 0.63 -28.80
CA VAL A 8 -13.67 0.97 -27.95
C VAL A 8 -14.24 1.41 -26.61
N ILE A 9 -14.98 0.52 -25.96
CA ILE A 9 -15.06 0.55 -24.52
C ILE A 9 -13.61 0.36 -24.09
N SER A 10 -13.01 1.43 -23.62
CA SER A 10 -11.77 1.44 -22.87
C SER A 10 -11.76 0.20 -21.97
N GLN A 11 -11.13 -0.87 -22.40
CA GLN A 11 -10.73 -1.92 -21.47
C GLN A 11 -9.79 -1.21 -20.52
N LYS A 12 -10.31 -0.86 -19.35
CA LYS A 12 -9.56 -0.30 -18.25
C LYS A 12 -8.42 -1.28 -18.02
N LYS A 13 -7.23 -0.92 -18.50
CA LYS A 13 -6.07 -1.78 -18.45
C LYS A 13 -5.77 -2.03 -16.98
N MET A 14 -6.04 -3.25 -16.51
CA MET A 14 -5.65 -3.66 -15.16
C MET A 14 -4.14 -3.49 -15.05
N THR A 15 -3.69 -2.64 -14.12
CA THR A 15 -2.28 -2.26 -14.06
C THR A 15 -1.40 -3.33 -13.43
N ASN A 16 -1.98 -4.35 -12.79
CA ASN A 16 -1.27 -5.41 -12.04
C ASN A 16 -0.25 -4.88 -11.04
N LYS A 17 -0.50 -3.70 -10.50
CA LYS A 17 0.39 -3.02 -9.57
C LYS A 17 -0.36 -2.57 -8.32
N THR A 18 0.37 -2.53 -7.21
CA THR A 18 -0.15 -2.03 -5.94
C THR A 18 0.94 -1.27 -5.19
N LEU A 19 0.55 -0.31 -4.37
CA LEU A 19 1.49 0.36 -3.48
C LEU A 19 1.42 -0.26 -2.09
N MET A 20 2.58 -0.66 -1.58
CA MET A 20 2.78 -1.07 -0.20
C MET A 20 3.45 0.06 0.58
N MET A 21 3.01 0.28 1.82
CA MET A 21 3.85 0.95 2.81
C MET A 21 4.04 0.04 4.01
N ILE A 22 5.26 -0.02 4.53
CA ILE A 22 5.54 -0.56 5.85
C ILE A 22 5.52 0.63 6.80
N LYS A 23 4.58 0.62 7.73
CA LYS A 23 4.28 1.74 8.62
C LYS A 23 5.31 1.86 9.75
N PRO A 24 5.36 3.00 10.45
CA PRO A 24 6.40 3.24 11.47
C PRO A 24 6.48 2.17 12.55
N ASP A 25 5.38 1.58 12.97
CA ASP A 25 5.35 0.51 13.99
C ASP A 25 6.15 -0.72 13.56
N ALA A 26 5.92 -1.20 12.35
CA ALA A 26 6.64 -2.36 11.83
C ALA A 26 8.12 -2.04 11.52
N VAL A 27 8.43 -0.82 11.09
CA VAL A 27 9.81 -0.37 10.92
C VAL A 27 10.53 -0.34 12.27
N GLU A 28 9.92 0.27 13.29
CA GLU A 28 10.48 0.34 14.66
C GLU A 28 10.74 -1.04 15.24
N ASN A 29 9.85 -1.99 14.98
CA ASN A 29 9.95 -3.36 15.48
C ASN A 29 10.88 -4.26 14.66
N GLY A 30 11.55 -3.73 13.62
CA GLY A 30 12.55 -4.46 12.85
C GLY A 30 11.98 -5.48 11.85
N HIS A 31 10.74 -5.30 11.38
CA HIS A 31 10.05 -6.28 10.54
C HIS A 31 10.27 -6.09 9.03
N ILE A 32 11.04 -5.08 8.59
CA ILE A 32 11.22 -4.80 7.15
C ILE A 32 11.69 -6.04 6.38
N GLY A 33 12.74 -6.69 6.83
CA GLY A 33 13.33 -7.83 6.11
C GLY A 33 12.35 -9.00 5.99
N ASN A 34 11.67 -9.35 7.07
CA ASN A 34 10.69 -10.43 7.09
C ASN A 34 9.48 -10.13 6.18
N ILE A 35 9.01 -8.90 6.17
CA ILE A 35 7.90 -8.48 5.33
C ILE A 35 8.30 -8.55 3.85
N LEU A 36 9.47 -8.00 3.47
CA LEU A 36 9.94 -8.05 2.09
C LEU A 36 10.14 -9.48 1.59
N GLU A 37 10.69 -10.36 2.43
CA GLU A 37 10.84 -11.78 2.08
C GLU A 37 9.49 -12.43 1.77
N LYS A 38 8.48 -12.21 2.61
CA LYS A 38 7.14 -12.78 2.38
C LYS A 38 6.48 -12.21 1.13
N VAL A 39 6.68 -10.93 0.85
CA VAL A 39 6.15 -10.27 -0.34
C VAL A 39 6.76 -10.88 -1.61
N THR A 40 8.08 -11.01 -1.68
CA THR A 40 8.75 -11.58 -2.86
C THR A 40 8.48 -13.07 -2.99
N THR A 41 8.43 -13.81 -1.89
CA THR A 41 8.08 -15.24 -1.90
C THR A 41 6.65 -15.47 -2.40
N ALA A 42 5.73 -14.54 -2.13
CA ALA A 42 4.36 -14.59 -2.64
C ALA A 42 4.23 -14.26 -4.15
N GLY A 43 5.33 -13.95 -4.83
CA GLY A 43 5.38 -13.71 -6.26
C GLY A 43 5.29 -12.24 -6.69
N PHE A 44 5.33 -11.30 -5.75
CA PHE A 44 5.38 -9.88 -6.08
C PHE A 44 6.77 -9.46 -6.51
N LYS A 45 6.87 -8.74 -7.63
CA LYS A 45 8.11 -8.09 -8.07
C LYS A 45 8.16 -6.69 -7.49
N ILE A 46 9.30 -6.31 -6.94
CA ILE A 46 9.52 -4.94 -6.45
C ILE A 46 9.96 -4.08 -7.63
N LYS A 47 9.16 -3.07 -7.97
CA LYS A 47 9.41 -2.18 -9.11
C LYS A 47 9.97 -0.83 -8.68
N ALA A 48 9.75 -0.43 -7.43
CA ALA A 48 10.35 0.74 -6.79
C ALA A 48 10.36 0.51 -5.28
N LEU A 49 11.35 1.04 -4.60
CA LEU A 49 11.54 0.83 -3.16
C LEU A 49 12.30 1.99 -2.56
N LYS A 50 11.81 2.56 -1.46
CA LYS A 50 12.59 3.53 -0.68
C LYS A 50 12.16 3.64 0.77
N MET A 51 13.10 4.01 1.63
CA MET A 51 12.81 4.54 2.95
C MET A 51 12.55 6.04 2.85
N THR A 52 11.57 6.52 3.59
CA THR A 52 11.27 7.95 3.71
C THR A 52 10.59 8.22 5.04
N GLN A 53 10.50 9.49 5.41
CA GLN A 53 9.69 9.92 6.55
C GLN A 53 8.73 11.00 6.06
N LEU A 54 7.44 10.77 6.25
CA LEU A 54 6.41 11.73 5.82
C LEU A 54 6.46 12.95 6.74
N THR A 55 6.36 14.15 6.14
CA THR A 55 6.03 15.35 6.88
C THR A 55 4.54 15.34 7.23
N GLN A 56 4.12 16.20 8.15
CA GLN A 56 2.69 16.36 8.46
C GLN A 56 1.88 16.65 7.19
N ARG A 57 2.37 17.56 6.34
CA ARG A 57 1.72 17.90 5.07
C ARG A 57 1.62 16.69 4.14
N ASP A 58 2.67 15.90 4.02
CA ASP A 58 2.69 14.71 3.19
C ASP A 58 1.63 13.70 3.64
N ALA A 59 1.56 13.45 4.95
CA ALA A 59 0.58 12.51 5.50
C ALA A 59 -0.85 13.03 5.34
N GLU A 60 -1.09 14.31 5.54
CA GLU A 60 -2.40 14.93 5.32
C GLU A 60 -2.84 14.82 3.85
N LEU A 61 -1.91 14.99 2.90
CA LEU A 61 -2.19 14.84 1.47
C LEU A 61 -2.47 13.39 1.09
N PHE A 62 -1.64 12.46 1.56
CA PHE A 62 -1.80 11.05 1.24
C PHE A 62 -3.14 10.50 1.76
N TYR A 63 -3.53 10.88 2.96
CA TYR A 63 -4.76 10.44 3.61
C TYR A 63 -5.92 11.44 3.48
N ALA A 64 -5.88 12.37 2.52
CA ALA A 64 -6.88 13.43 2.35
C ALA A 64 -8.33 12.91 2.25
N VAL A 65 -8.53 11.71 1.71
CA VAL A 65 -9.84 11.05 1.64
C VAL A 65 -10.45 10.81 3.03
N HIS A 66 -9.62 10.76 4.08
CA HIS A 66 -10.04 10.56 5.46
C HIS A 66 -10.12 11.86 6.27
N LYS A 67 -9.94 13.01 5.65
CA LYS A 67 -9.82 14.33 6.33
C LYS A 67 -10.94 14.62 7.32
N GLU A 68 -12.17 14.22 7.00
CA GLU A 68 -13.35 14.45 7.84
C GLU A 68 -13.59 13.34 8.86
N ARG A 69 -12.75 12.32 8.92
CA ARG A 69 -12.88 11.21 9.87
C ARG A 69 -12.32 11.59 11.24
N PRO A 70 -12.94 11.13 12.35
CA PRO A 70 -12.44 11.42 13.70
C PRO A 70 -11.01 10.96 13.96
N PHE A 71 -10.58 9.87 13.30
CA PHE A 71 -9.25 9.29 13.48
C PHE A 71 -8.15 9.98 12.65
N PHE A 72 -8.48 10.98 11.82
CA PHE A 72 -7.53 11.58 10.88
C PHE A 72 -6.29 12.15 11.57
N GLY A 73 -6.47 12.89 12.66
CA GLY A 73 -5.35 13.48 13.41
C GLY A 73 -4.41 12.43 14.00
N GLU A 74 -4.95 11.35 14.55
CA GLU A 74 -4.16 10.25 15.11
C GLU A 74 -3.43 9.49 14.00
N LEU A 75 -4.06 9.28 12.85
CA LEU A 75 -3.44 8.64 11.69
C LEU A 75 -2.26 9.46 11.18
N VAL A 76 -2.41 10.77 11.02
CA VAL A 76 -1.33 11.67 10.59
C VAL A 76 -0.18 11.65 11.60
N ALA A 77 -0.47 11.75 12.89
CA ALA A 77 0.55 11.68 13.95
C ALA A 77 1.30 10.33 13.91
N PHE A 78 0.58 9.23 13.75
CA PHE A 78 1.17 7.90 13.65
C PHE A 78 2.07 7.77 12.42
N MET A 79 1.60 8.16 11.24
CA MET A 79 2.35 8.00 9.99
C MET A 79 3.57 8.92 9.86
N THR A 80 3.65 9.96 10.68
CA THR A 80 4.79 10.89 10.71
C THR A 80 5.76 10.62 11.87
N ARG A 81 5.44 9.67 12.73
CA ARG A 81 6.19 9.35 13.96
C ARG A 81 7.63 8.89 13.68
N GLY A 82 7.87 8.25 12.57
CA GLY A 82 9.17 7.73 12.20
C GLY A 82 9.23 7.33 10.75
N PRO A 83 10.37 6.78 10.30
CA PRO A 83 10.54 6.33 8.93
C PRO A 83 9.52 5.24 8.55
N ILE A 84 9.16 5.25 7.28
CA ILE A 84 8.36 4.23 6.61
C ILE A 84 9.14 3.67 5.41
N LEU A 85 8.70 2.53 4.91
CA LEU A 85 9.18 2.00 3.63
C LEU A 85 8.04 2.01 2.65
N ALA A 86 8.25 2.61 1.46
CA ALA A 86 7.30 2.57 0.36
C ALA A 86 7.83 1.64 -0.74
N ALA A 87 6.96 0.83 -1.31
CA ALA A 87 7.29 -0.07 -2.41
C ALA A 87 6.17 -0.13 -3.44
N TYR A 88 6.53 -0.07 -4.71
CA TYR A 88 5.62 -0.31 -5.81
C TYR A 88 5.80 -1.74 -6.30
N LEU A 89 4.75 -2.54 -6.21
CA LEU A 89 4.78 -3.98 -6.42
C LEU A 89 4.00 -4.35 -7.68
N GLU A 90 4.48 -5.37 -8.39
CA GLU A 90 3.83 -5.90 -9.58
C GLU A 90 3.56 -7.40 -9.45
N LYS A 91 2.34 -7.80 -9.77
CA LYS A 91 1.88 -9.17 -9.85
C LYS A 91 0.52 -9.17 -10.54
N GLU A 92 0.17 -10.23 -11.27
CA GLU A 92 -1.20 -10.39 -11.74
C GLU A 92 -2.18 -10.30 -10.55
N ASN A 93 -3.26 -9.54 -10.70
CA ASN A 93 -4.22 -9.23 -9.62
C ASN A 93 -3.56 -8.62 -8.36
N ALA A 94 -2.58 -7.75 -8.53
CA ALA A 94 -1.73 -7.26 -7.45
C ALA A 94 -2.51 -6.67 -6.27
N VAL A 95 -3.51 -5.81 -6.54
CA VAL A 95 -4.28 -5.15 -5.47
C VAL A 95 -5.00 -6.19 -4.60
N SER A 96 -5.78 -7.08 -5.19
CA SER A 96 -6.55 -8.06 -4.43
C SER A 96 -5.65 -9.10 -3.74
N ASP A 97 -4.62 -9.59 -4.43
CA ASP A 97 -3.71 -10.60 -3.88
C ASP A 97 -2.86 -10.02 -2.74
N PHE A 98 -2.44 -8.75 -2.87
CA PHE A 98 -1.70 -8.09 -1.80
C PHE A 98 -2.57 -7.85 -0.56
N ARG A 99 -3.83 -7.45 -0.74
CA ARG A 99 -4.77 -7.30 0.39
C ARG A 99 -5.02 -8.63 1.09
N THR A 100 -5.06 -9.73 0.36
CA THR A 100 -5.15 -11.08 0.96
C THR A 100 -3.87 -11.41 1.75
N LEU A 101 -2.70 -11.08 1.21
CA LEU A 101 -1.42 -11.33 1.89
C LEU A 101 -1.28 -10.54 3.19
N ILE A 102 -1.69 -9.27 3.20
CA ILE A 102 -1.60 -8.46 4.41
C ILE A 102 -2.68 -8.79 5.44
N GLY A 103 -3.85 -9.24 5.02
CA GLY A 103 -4.94 -9.64 5.91
C GLY A 103 -5.84 -8.49 6.36
N ALA A 104 -6.80 -8.81 7.22
CA ALA A 104 -7.75 -7.85 7.75
C ALA A 104 -7.07 -6.69 8.49
N THR A 105 -7.67 -5.51 8.43
CA THR A 105 -7.15 -4.28 9.07
C THR A 105 -6.94 -4.47 10.57
N ASN A 106 -7.87 -5.16 11.24
CA ASN A 106 -7.70 -5.55 12.63
C ASN A 106 -6.91 -6.86 12.69
N PRO A 107 -5.69 -6.88 13.28
CA PRO A 107 -4.88 -8.09 13.35
C PRO A 107 -5.54 -9.23 14.15
N ALA A 108 -6.43 -8.92 15.07
CA ALA A 108 -7.18 -9.95 15.79
C ALA A 108 -8.11 -10.76 14.88
N GLU A 109 -8.59 -10.16 13.80
CA GLU A 109 -9.48 -10.77 12.80
C GLU A 109 -8.72 -11.27 11.56
N ALA A 110 -7.42 -10.99 11.45
CA ALA A 110 -6.60 -11.40 10.33
C ALA A 110 -6.35 -12.90 10.36
N ALA A 111 -6.39 -13.53 9.18
CA ALA A 111 -6.11 -14.96 9.05
C ALA A 111 -4.67 -15.30 9.41
N GLU A 112 -4.45 -16.50 9.91
CA GLU A 112 -3.13 -17.02 10.21
C GLU A 112 -2.22 -16.94 8.98
N GLY A 113 -0.96 -16.53 9.18
CA GLY A 113 0.04 -16.40 8.13
C GLY A 113 0.00 -15.07 7.38
N THR A 114 -1.03 -14.24 7.56
CA THR A 114 -1.06 -12.89 6.98
C THR A 114 -0.07 -11.96 7.67
N LEU A 115 0.38 -10.93 6.96
CA LEU A 115 1.40 -10.00 7.48
C LEU A 115 0.90 -9.24 8.70
N ARG A 116 -0.36 -8.82 8.72
CA ARG A 116 -0.94 -8.15 9.89
C ARG A 116 -1.08 -9.08 11.08
N LYS A 117 -1.44 -10.34 10.86
CA LYS A 117 -1.48 -11.33 11.96
C LYS A 117 -0.11 -11.52 12.59
N LEU A 118 0.94 -11.54 11.77
CA LEU A 118 2.30 -11.77 12.22
C LEU A 118 2.94 -10.54 12.85
N TYR A 119 2.69 -9.33 12.32
CA TYR A 119 3.50 -8.15 12.62
C TYR A 119 2.73 -6.94 13.14
N ALA A 120 1.42 -6.92 13.06
CA ALA A 120 0.61 -5.83 13.59
C ALA A 120 0.25 -6.07 15.06
N THR A 121 0.14 -5.00 15.83
CA THR A 121 -0.19 -5.07 17.27
C THR A 121 -1.62 -4.68 17.55
N SER A 122 -2.20 -3.79 16.77
CA SER A 122 -3.57 -3.30 16.94
C SER A 122 -4.14 -2.78 15.63
N MET A 123 -5.40 -2.41 15.63
CA MET A 123 -6.06 -1.80 14.48
C MET A 123 -5.43 -0.45 14.10
N GLY A 124 -4.99 0.34 15.08
CA GLY A 124 -4.31 1.62 14.86
C GLY A 124 -2.84 1.46 14.47
N GLU A 125 -2.17 0.42 14.97
CA GLU A 125 -0.80 0.06 14.64
C GLU A 125 -0.80 -1.28 13.89
N ASN A 126 -1.20 -1.21 12.62
CA ASN A 126 -1.51 -2.39 11.81
C ASN A 126 -0.46 -2.74 10.76
N ALA A 127 0.74 -2.22 10.93
CA ALA A 127 1.99 -2.57 10.23
C ALA A 127 2.08 -2.14 8.76
N LEU A 128 1.00 -2.27 7.99
CA LEU A 128 1.08 -2.17 6.53
C LEU A 128 -0.09 -1.37 5.94
N HIS A 129 0.19 -0.76 4.79
CA HIS A 129 -0.78 -0.22 3.85
C HIS A 129 -0.70 -0.99 2.55
N GLY A 130 -1.83 -1.28 1.93
CA GLY A 130 -1.96 -1.74 0.55
C GLY A 130 -3.05 -0.95 -0.15
N SER A 131 -2.84 -0.64 -1.43
CA SER A 131 -3.84 0.07 -2.23
C SER A 131 -5.16 -0.71 -2.29
N ASP A 132 -6.28 0.02 -2.37
CA ASP A 132 -7.61 -0.56 -2.41
C ASP A 132 -8.20 -0.69 -3.83
N SER A 133 -7.53 -0.08 -4.82
CA SER A 133 -7.93 -0.14 -6.22
C SER A 133 -6.74 0.12 -7.14
N ASP A 134 -6.86 -0.25 -8.42
CA ASP A 134 -5.83 0.04 -9.42
C ASP A 134 -5.63 1.55 -9.59
N GLU A 135 -6.71 2.32 -9.55
CA GLU A 135 -6.65 3.79 -9.65
C GLU A 135 -5.87 4.39 -8.48
N ASN A 136 -6.20 3.97 -7.27
CA ASN A 136 -5.52 4.47 -6.08
C ASN A 136 -4.07 4.01 -6.04
N ALA A 137 -3.76 2.80 -6.52
CA ALA A 137 -2.38 2.33 -6.64
C ALA A 137 -1.53 3.27 -7.50
N ALA A 138 -2.05 3.72 -8.64
CA ALA A 138 -1.36 4.67 -9.52
C ALA A 138 -1.15 6.04 -8.86
N ILE A 139 -2.16 6.57 -8.19
CA ILE A 139 -2.09 7.85 -7.47
C ILE A 139 -1.08 7.77 -6.32
N GLU A 140 -1.14 6.71 -5.54
CA GLU A 140 -0.26 6.49 -4.39
C GLU A 140 1.19 6.28 -4.82
N ALA A 141 1.42 5.56 -5.91
CA ALA A 141 2.76 5.39 -6.48
C ALA A 141 3.34 6.73 -6.96
N ALA A 142 2.55 7.55 -7.65
CA ALA A 142 2.98 8.86 -8.11
C ALA A 142 3.27 9.83 -6.94
N PHE A 143 2.62 9.64 -5.80
CA PHE A 143 2.93 10.38 -4.58
C PHE A 143 4.34 10.07 -4.06
N HIS A 144 4.74 8.80 -4.10
CA HIS A 144 6.00 8.35 -3.52
C HIS A 144 7.18 8.34 -4.52
N PHE A 145 6.92 8.04 -5.79
CA PHE A 145 7.97 7.75 -6.77
C PHE A 145 7.85 8.62 -8.01
N ALA A 146 8.98 9.15 -8.47
CA ALA A 146 9.10 9.67 -9.82
C ALA A 146 9.07 8.50 -10.82
N GLU A 147 8.63 8.74 -12.05
CA GLU A 147 8.54 7.71 -13.09
C GLU A 147 9.88 6.97 -13.30
N ARG A 148 11.00 7.70 -13.29
CA ARG A 148 12.36 7.13 -13.43
C ARG A 148 12.77 6.21 -12.29
N GLU A 149 12.11 6.26 -11.15
CA GLU A 149 12.38 5.41 -9.98
C GLU A 149 11.63 4.07 -10.05
N CYS A 150 10.79 3.89 -11.06
CA CYS A 150 10.00 2.68 -11.27
C CYS A 150 10.61 1.83 -12.38
N PHE A 151 10.98 0.61 -12.07
CA PHE A 151 11.64 -0.32 -12.98
C PHE A 151 10.70 -1.41 -13.48
#